data_c938026390e666aef2d0c46fb6328e11
#
_entry.id   c938026390e666aef2d0c46fb6328e11
#
_cell.length_a   1.000
_cell.length_b   1.000
_cell.length_c   1.000
_cell.angle_alpha   90.00
_cell.angle_beta   90.00
_cell.angle_gamma   90.00
#
_symmetry.space_group_name_H-M   'P 1'
#
loop_
_entity.id
_entity.type
_entity.pdbx_description
1 polymer ?
#
loop_
_entity_poly.entity_id
_entity_poly.type
_entity_poly.pdbx_seq_one_letter_code
_entity_poly.pdbx_strand_id
1 'polypeptide(L)'
;MAVITVRWVVQAFADAPEIALIYGEPWEDMRQRSSAAINPAIPDETGFRIPKTDARLRYMHPQYGFDTPLARFFTISFKDERVSSIRMSPQIEPLLLDDAMKIVQDLQDQWRRRGWELTSPKTDPAIADTPEWRTRLRDINKGGTTFWQADDTYQIMLILHRFKDDRHPDEERYLISLSIGNIWVPREKD
;
A
#
# COMPACT_ATOMS: atom_id res chain seq x y z
N MET A 1 -12.05 32.58 3.73
CA MET A 1 -12.48 31.44 4.57
C MET A 1 -12.04 30.06 4.05
N ALA A 2 -10.88 29.92 3.42
CA ALA A 2 -10.40 28.64 2.84
C ALA A 2 -9.25 27.98 3.65
N VAL A 3 -8.77 28.60 4.72
CA VAL A 3 -7.60 28.12 5.47
C VAL A 3 -7.95 27.11 6.56
N ILE A 4 -9.20 27.04 6.99
CA ILE A 4 -9.63 26.18 8.11
C ILE A 4 -9.77 24.71 7.69
N THR A 5 -10.22 24.44 6.47
CA THR A 5 -10.53 23.09 6.00
C THR A 5 -9.25 22.22 5.79
N VAL A 6 -8.18 22.84 5.30
CA VAL A 6 -6.91 22.13 5.07
C VAL A 6 -6.22 21.73 6.38
N ARG A 7 -6.35 22.54 7.41
CA ARG A 7 -5.72 22.27 8.72
C ARG A 7 -6.38 21.12 9.46
N TRP A 8 -7.69 20.93 9.32
CA TRP A 8 -8.42 19.79 9.91
C TRP A 8 -8.09 18.46 9.24
N VAL A 9 -7.92 18.46 7.93
CA VAL A 9 -7.54 17.24 7.18
C VAL A 9 -6.12 16.80 7.58
N VAL A 10 -5.17 17.73 7.65
CA VAL A 10 -3.78 17.42 8.04
C VAL A 10 -3.69 16.95 9.49
N GLN A 11 -4.50 17.50 10.39
CA GLN A 11 -4.50 17.12 11.82
C GLN A 11 -5.18 15.77 12.05
N ALA A 12 -6.24 15.44 11.30
CA ALA A 12 -6.88 14.12 11.33
C ALA A 12 -5.94 12.99 10.84
N PHE A 13 -5.02 13.28 9.92
CA PHE A 13 -3.99 12.34 9.49
C PHE A 13 -2.84 12.19 10.50
N ALA A 14 -2.57 13.21 11.32
CA ALA A 14 -1.50 13.15 12.32
C ALA A 14 -1.84 12.23 13.50
N ASP A 15 -3.13 12.05 13.81
CA ASP A 15 -3.62 11.27 14.95
C ASP A 15 -4.14 9.87 14.56
N ALA A 16 -4.08 9.50 13.29
CA ALA A 16 -4.55 8.19 12.84
C ALA A 16 -3.62 7.07 13.33
N PRO A 17 -4.15 5.91 13.80
CA PRO A 17 -3.33 4.78 14.17
C PRO A 17 -2.40 4.36 13.02
N GLU A 18 -1.13 4.14 13.35
CA GLU A 18 -0.13 3.78 12.33
C GLU A 18 0.72 2.58 12.75
N ILE A 19 1.11 1.82 11.76
CA ILE A 19 2.22 0.87 11.82
C ILE A 19 3.42 1.56 11.14
N ALA A 20 4.44 1.86 11.94
CA ALA A 20 5.68 2.47 11.48
C ALA A 20 6.75 1.38 11.37
N LEU A 21 7.15 1.02 10.15
CA LEU A 21 8.05 -0.11 9.93
C LEU A 21 9.06 0.06 8.80
N ILE A 22 10.11 -0.77 8.84
CA ILE A 22 11.08 -0.99 7.78
C ILE A 22 11.10 -2.50 7.46
N TYR A 23 11.17 -2.85 6.19
CA TYR A 23 11.32 -4.25 5.77
C TYR A 23 12.59 -4.88 6.37
N GLY A 24 12.48 -6.06 6.95
CA GLY A 24 13.59 -6.81 7.52
C GLY A 24 14.00 -6.40 8.95
N GLU A 25 13.38 -5.39 9.55
CA GLU A 25 13.68 -4.98 10.91
C GLU A 25 13.18 -6.00 11.97
N PRO A 26 13.74 -5.97 13.20
CA PRO A 26 13.19 -6.73 14.32
C PRO A 26 11.72 -6.37 14.57
N TRP A 27 10.90 -7.38 14.79
CA TRP A 27 9.45 -7.22 15.00
C TRP A 27 9.12 -6.31 16.18
N GLU A 28 9.88 -6.46 17.27
CA GLU A 28 9.62 -5.70 18.49
C GLU A 28 9.95 -4.20 18.32
N ASP A 29 10.96 -3.86 17.52
CA ASP A 29 11.28 -2.46 17.21
C ASP A 29 10.13 -1.78 16.44
N MET A 30 9.58 -2.47 15.44
CA MET A 30 8.39 -2.04 14.73
C MET A 30 7.21 -1.87 15.68
N ARG A 31 6.97 -2.87 16.56
CA ARG A 31 5.84 -2.90 17.49
C ARG A 31 5.88 -1.76 18.49
N GLN A 32 7.06 -1.45 19.04
CA GLN A 32 7.25 -0.37 20.01
C GLN A 32 7.12 1.03 19.39
N ARG A 33 7.50 1.17 18.13
CA ARG A 33 7.43 2.43 17.40
C ARG A 33 6.03 2.74 16.85
N SER A 34 5.22 1.72 16.63
CA SER A 34 3.87 1.86 16.06
C SER A 34 2.86 2.34 17.10
N SER A 35 1.97 3.26 16.72
CA SER A 35 0.85 3.68 17.56
C SER A 35 -0.34 2.71 17.48
N ALA A 36 -0.51 2.01 16.36
CA ALA A 36 -1.48 0.93 16.24
C ALA A 36 -1.00 -0.32 16.98
N ALA A 37 -1.81 -0.83 17.90
CA ALA A 37 -1.45 -2.03 18.65
C ALA A 37 -1.44 -3.28 17.75
N ILE A 38 -0.37 -4.07 17.86
CA ILE A 38 -0.20 -5.35 17.16
C ILE A 38 0.42 -6.38 18.11
N ASN A 39 0.03 -7.63 17.97
CA ASN A 39 0.55 -8.71 18.83
C ASN A 39 2.02 -9.01 18.51
N PRO A 40 2.81 -9.54 19.49
CA PRO A 40 4.18 -9.96 19.25
C PRO A 40 4.27 -11.07 18.20
N ALA A 41 5.42 -11.19 17.55
CA ALA A 41 5.76 -12.36 16.77
C ALA A 41 5.81 -13.61 17.69
N ILE A 42 5.72 -14.77 17.08
CA ILE A 42 5.95 -16.04 17.81
C ILE A 42 7.42 -16.41 17.57
N PRO A 43 8.21 -16.61 18.63
CA PRO A 43 9.61 -16.99 18.50
C PRO A 43 9.78 -18.26 17.66
N ASP A 44 10.81 -18.28 16.83
CA ASP A 44 11.18 -19.42 15.97
C ASP A 44 10.11 -19.84 14.94
N GLU A 45 9.09 -18.98 14.69
CA GLU A 45 8.02 -19.26 13.74
C GLU A 45 8.03 -18.28 12.56
N THR A 46 7.41 -18.73 11.47
CA THR A 46 6.98 -17.89 10.36
C THR A 46 5.47 -17.71 10.45
N GLY A 47 5.00 -16.48 10.39
CA GLY A 47 3.57 -16.19 10.52
C GLY A 47 3.23 -14.76 10.16
N PHE A 48 2.04 -14.32 10.54
CA PHE A 48 1.60 -12.95 10.34
C PHE A 48 0.78 -12.44 11.52
N ARG A 49 0.66 -11.12 11.60
CA ARG A 49 -0.22 -10.42 12.53
C ARG A 49 -0.99 -9.33 11.80
N ILE A 50 -2.11 -8.98 12.40
CA ILE A 50 -3.02 -7.91 11.95
C ILE A 50 -3.04 -6.86 13.05
N PRO A 51 -2.94 -5.55 12.73
CA PRO A 51 -3.19 -4.49 13.70
C PRO A 51 -4.58 -4.63 14.33
N LYS A 52 -4.73 -4.27 15.60
CA LYS A 52 -6.01 -4.40 16.33
C LYS A 52 -7.06 -3.37 15.91
N THR A 53 -6.67 -2.36 15.17
CA THR A 53 -7.52 -1.30 14.63
C THR A 53 -7.17 -1.05 13.17
N ASP A 54 -8.06 -0.38 12.44
CA ASP A 54 -7.70 0.21 11.16
C ASP A 54 -6.44 1.08 11.35
N ALA A 55 -5.45 0.94 10.47
CA ALA A 55 -4.16 1.62 10.60
C ALA A 55 -3.61 2.02 9.23
N ARG A 56 -2.82 3.08 9.20
CA ARG A 56 -2.01 3.43 8.04
C ARG A 56 -0.63 2.77 8.12
N LEU A 57 -0.01 2.56 6.99
CA LEU A 57 1.41 2.22 6.91
C LEU A 57 2.23 3.52 6.84
N ARG A 58 3.20 3.64 7.71
CA ARG A 58 4.31 4.57 7.58
C ARG A 58 5.60 3.77 7.32
N TYR A 59 6.02 3.74 6.07
CA TYR A 59 7.24 3.05 5.69
C TYR A 59 8.46 3.93 5.99
N MET A 60 9.25 3.52 6.99
CA MET A 60 10.25 4.38 7.65
C MET A 60 11.63 4.37 7.02
N HIS A 61 11.79 3.78 5.83
CA HIS A 61 13.10 3.75 5.18
C HIS A 61 13.62 5.18 4.91
N PRO A 62 14.88 5.52 5.27
CA PRO A 62 15.38 6.90 5.15
C PRO A 62 15.27 7.49 3.75
N GLN A 63 15.57 6.72 2.72
CA GLN A 63 15.46 7.12 1.32
C GLN A 63 14.09 6.80 0.73
N TYR A 64 13.61 5.59 0.90
CA TYR A 64 12.44 5.03 0.22
C TYR A 64 11.13 5.12 1.02
N GLY A 65 11.09 5.95 2.06
CA GLY A 65 9.92 6.09 2.93
C GLY A 65 8.70 6.66 2.22
N PHE A 66 7.51 6.21 2.63
CA PHE A 66 6.22 6.71 2.16
C PHE A 66 5.11 6.41 3.17
N ASP A 67 3.97 7.06 3.00
CA ASP A 67 2.79 6.92 3.84
C ASP A 67 1.59 6.43 3.01
N THR A 68 0.69 5.66 3.64
CA THR A 68 -0.57 5.24 3.02
C THR A 68 -1.76 5.87 3.73
N PRO A 69 -2.95 5.89 3.11
CA PRO A 69 -4.20 6.05 3.83
C PRO A 69 -4.44 4.94 4.86
N LEU A 70 -5.46 5.13 5.70
CA LEU A 70 -5.95 4.07 6.60
C LEU A 70 -6.39 2.84 5.82
N ALA A 71 -6.09 1.69 6.37
CA ALA A 71 -6.46 0.38 5.84
C ALA A 71 -7.18 -0.44 6.92
N ARG A 72 -8.28 -1.07 6.53
CA ARG A 72 -8.94 -2.11 7.34
C ARG A 72 -8.29 -3.46 7.15
N PHE A 73 -7.94 -3.81 5.91
CA PHE A 73 -7.15 -4.98 5.61
C PHE A 73 -5.66 -4.62 5.64
N PHE A 74 -4.97 -5.12 6.66
CA PHE A 74 -3.54 -4.88 6.85
C PHE A 74 -2.91 -6.09 7.56
N THR A 75 -2.04 -6.81 6.87
CA THR A 75 -1.28 -7.93 7.42
C THR A 75 0.21 -7.66 7.31
N ILE A 76 0.94 -8.04 8.35
CA ILE A 76 2.39 -7.95 8.39
C ILE A 76 2.90 -9.35 8.73
N SER A 77 3.73 -9.91 7.86
CA SER A 77 4.34 -11.21 8.07
C SER A 77 5.67 -11.08 8.79
N PHE A 78 6.00 -12.11 9.54
CA PHE A 78 7.30 -12.24 10.19
C PHE A 78 7.92 -13.60 9.89
N LYS A 79 9.23 -13.62 9.91
CA LYS A 79 10.07 -14.82 9.91
C LYS A 79 11.25 -14.54 10.82
N ASP A 80 11.55 -15.49 11.72
CA ASP A 80 12.64 -15.35 12.67
C ASP A 80 12.58 -14.01 13.45
N GLU A 81 11.38 -13.66 13.92
CA GLU A 81 11.06 -12.42 14.65
C GLU A 81 11.42 -11.12 13.90
N ARG A 82 11.46 -11.18 12.55
CA ARG A 82 11.69 -10.02 11.69
C ARG A 82 10.54 -9.80 10.72
N VAL A 83 10.28 -8.54 10.37
CA VAL A 83 9.32 -8.18 9.34
C VAL A 83 9.77 -8.75 8.00
N SER A 84 8.94 -9.61 7.39
CA SER A 84 9.29 -10.34 6.16
C SER A 84 8.42 -9.99 4.95
N SER A 85 7.22 -9.50 5.16
CA SER A 85 6.37 -8.92 4.10
C SER A 85 5.22 -8.11 4.68
N ILE A 86 4.68 -7.24 3.87
CA ILE A 86 3.50 -6.44 4.18
C ILE A 86 2.47 -6.67 3.08
N ARG A 87 1.20 -6.79 3.45
CA ARG A 87 0.08 -6.79 2.53
C ARG A 87 -1.07 -5.99 3.11
N MET A 88 -1.57 -5.03 2.36
CA MET A 88 -2.67 -4.17 2.81
C MET A 88 -3.53 -3.70 1.65
N SER A 89 -4.71 -3.20 2.00
CA SER A 89 -5.58 -2.45 1.12
C SER A 89 -5.67 -1.03 1.68
N PRO A 90 -5.01 -0.01 1.10
CA PRO A 90 -4.94 1.34 1.67
C PRO A 90 -6.28 2.07 1.52
N GLN A 91 -7.32 1.47 2.07
CA GLN A 91 -8.71 1.93 2.06
C GLN A 91 -9.51 1.20 3.14
N ILE A 92 -10.59 1.80 3.60
CA ILE A 92 -11.47 1.18 4.60
C ILE A 92 -12.53 0.29 3.96
N GLU A 93 -13.01 0.67 2.80
CA GLU A 93 -14.03 -0.05 2.03
C GLU A 93 -13.79 0.14 0.53
N PRO A 94 -14.43 -0.66 -0.35
CA PRO A 94 -14.29 -0.49 -1.78
C PRO A 94 -14.68 0.92 -2.24
N LEU A 95 -13.85 1.54 -3.06
CA LEU A 95 -13.93 2.95 -3.47
C LEU A 95 -14.56 3.12 -4.85
N LEU A 96 -15.05 4.32 -5.14
CA LEU A 96 -15.32 4.75 -6.51
C LEU A 96 -13.99 4.90 -7.29
N LEU A 97 -14.05 4.78 -8.61
CA LEU A 97 -12.84 4.82 -9.44
C LEU A 97 -12.00 6.08 -9.21
N ASP A 98 -12.65 7.25 -9.16
CA ASP A 98 -11.92 8.52 -8.99
C ASP A 98 -11.18 8.60 -7.65
N ASP A 99 -11.75 8.08 -6.58
CA ASP A 99 -11.11 8.08 -5.27
C ASP A 99 -10.00 7.04 -5.18
N ALA A 100 -10.19 5.86 -5.78
CA ALA A 100 -9.14 4.86 -5.90
C ALA A 100 -7.96 5.38 -6.74
N MET A 101 -8.22 6.07 -7.85
CA MET A 101 -7.19 6.67 -8.69
C MET A 101 -6.38 7.75 -7.95
N LYS A 102 -7.01 8.59 -7.13
CA LYS A 102 -6.29 9.58 -6.30
C LYS A 102 -5.27 8.91 -5.38
N ILE A 103 -5.67 7.84 -4.69
CA ILE A 103 -4.76 7.09 -3.79
C ILE A 103 -3.62 6.47 -4.60
N VAL A 104 -3.93 5.80 -5.71
CA VAL A 104 -2.92 5.16 -6.57
C VAL A 104 -1.93 6.18 -7.11
N GLN A 105 -2.39 7.34 -7.60
CA GLN A 105 -1.51 8.39 -8.12
C GLN A 105 -0.63 8.95 -7.00
N ASP A 106 -1.20 9.25 -5.83
CA ASP A 106 -0.41 9.77 -4.70
C ASP A 106 0.69 8.79 -4.26
N LEU A 107 0.38 7.49 -4.14
CA LEU A 107 1.37 6.47 -3.80
C LEU A 107 2.49 6.41 -4.84
N GLN A 108 2.16 6.32 -6.13
CA GLN A 108 3.15 6.27 -7.20
C GLN A 108 4.00 7.54 -7.26
N ASP A 109 3.42 8.71 -6.96
CA ASP A 109 4.14 9.98 -6.91
C ASP A 109 5.08 10.06 -5.70
N GLN A 110 4.67 9.53 -4.55
CA GLN A 110 5.57 9.39 -3.39
C GLN A 110 6.75 8.50 -3.76
N TRP A 111 6.51 7.34 -4.38
CA TRP A 111 7.58 6.41 -4.76
C TRP A 111 8.55 7.02 -5.75
N ARG A 112 8.09 7.69 -6.82
CA ARG A 112 8.96 8.41 -7.77
C ARG A 112 9.86 9.44 -7.08
N ARG A 113 9.27 10.26 -6.22
CA ARG A 113 10.02 11.29 -5.47
C ARG A 113 11.06 10.70 -4.52
N ARG A 114 10.86 9.46 -4.08
CA ARG A 114 11.74 8.74 -3.16
C ARG A 114 12.74 7.83 -3.85
N GLY A 115 12.74 7.76 -5.17
CA GLY A 115 13.71 7.01 -5.94
C GLY A 115 13.35 5.53 -6.16
N TRP A 116 12.09 5.15 -5.95
CA TRP A 116 11.59 3.87 -6.42
C TRP A 116 11.50 3.90 -7.95
N GLU A 117 11.86 2.79 -8.58
CA GLU A 117 11.85 2.63 -10.04
C GLU A 117 10.86 1.56 -10.46
N LEU A 118 10.17 1.79 -11.58
CA LEU A 118 9.35 0.75 -12.20
C LEU A 118 10.24 -0.43 -12.65
N THR A 119 9.82 -1.64 -12.28
CA THR A 119 10.57 -2.85 -12.60
C THR A 119 10.38 -3.27 -14.05
N SER A 120 9.17 -3.16 -14.57
CA SER A 120 8.80 -3.63 -15.91
C SER A 120 7.90 -2.59 -16.61
N PRO A 121 8.46 -1.43 -17.02
CA PRO A 121 7.66 -0.32 -17.56
C PRO A 121 6.93 -0.63 -18.86
N LYS A 122 7.38 -1.62 -19.65
CA LYS A 122 6.72 -2.02 -20.92
C LYS A 122 5.56 -2.98 -20.67
N THR A 123 5.70 -3.94 -19.75
CA THR A 123 4.68 -4.96 -19.46
C THR A 123 3.73 -4.53 -18.35
N ASP A 124 4.24 -3.91 -17.31
CA ASP A 124 3.51 -3.46 -16.12
C ASP A 124 3.73 -1.97 -15.87
N PRO A 125 3.27 -1.09 -16.79
CA PRO A 125 3.47 0.35 -16.68
C PRO A 125 2.76 0.92 -15.43
N ALA A 126 3.20 2.09 -15.00
CA ALA A 126 2.52 2.82 -13.94
C ALA A 126 1.04 3.03 -14.31
N ILE A 127 0.16 2.82 -13.33
CA ILE A 127 -1.27 3.07 -13.51
C ILE A 127 -1.46 4.57 -13.67
N ALA A 128 -2.01 5.00 -14.82
CA ALA A 128 -2.19 6.40 -15.15
C ALA A 128 -3.67 6.79 -15.22
N ASP A 129 -3.98 8.05 -14.93
CA ASP A 129 -5.34 8.57 -15.08
C ASP A 129 -5.59 9.02 -16.52
N THR A 130 -5.73 8.03 -17.42
CA THR A 130 -6.03 8.24 -18.85
C THR A 130 -7.32 7.54 -19.26
N PRO A 131 -7.96 7.93 -20.36
CA PRO A 131 -9.16 7.26 -20.86
C PRO A 131 -8.95 5.76 -21.11
N GLU A 132 -7.79 5.35 -21.58
CA GLU A 132 -7.43 3.96 -21.85
C GLU A 132 -7.36 3.15 -20.54
N TRP A 133 -6.68 3.69 -19.53
CA TRP A 133 -6.61 3.08 -18.20
C TRP A 133 -7.99 3.00 -17.56
N ARG A 134 -8.78 4.06 -17.61
CA ARG A 134 -10.14 4.07 -17.07
C ARG A 134 -11.03 3.04 -17.75
N THR A 135 -10.93 2.88 -19.06
CA THR A 135 -11.65 1.84 -19.82
C THR A 135 -11.21 0.44 -19.38
N ARG A 136 -9.92 0.21 -19.26
CA ARG A 136 -9.35 -1.07 -18.79
C ARG A 136 -9.82 -1.43 -17.38
N LEU A 137 -9.79 -0.47 -16.45
CA LEU A 137 -10.15 -0.67 -15.05
C LEU A 137 -11.65 -0.94 -14.85
N ARG A 138 -12.52 -0.44 -15.73
CA ARG A 138 -13.96 -0.72 -15.70
C ARG A 138 -14.30 -2.16 -16.11
N ASP A 139 -13.46 -2.81 -16.85
CA ASP A 139 -13.62 -4.21 -17.20
C ASP A 139 -13.33 -5.10 -15.98
N ILE A 140 -14.34 -5.83 -15.48
CA ILE A 140 -14.25 -6.67 -14.28
C ILE A 140 -13.18 -7.79 -14.41
N ASN A 141 -12.82 -8.18 -15.63
CA ASN A 141 -11.85 -9.22 -15.91
C ASN A 141 -10.42 -8.66 -16.12
N LYS A 142 -10.27 -7.35 -16.04
CA LYS A 142 -9.00 -6.65 -16.19
C LYS A 142 -8.67 -5.91 -14.89
N GLY A 143 -7.51 -5.34 -14.85
CA GLY A 143 -7.05 -4.54 -13.74
C GLY A 143 -5.74 -3.87 -14.12
N GLY A 144 -5.13 -3.22 -13.16
CA GLY A 144 -3.79 -2.69 -13.27
C GLY A 144 -2.90 -3.32 -12.22
N THR A 145 -1.75 -3.85 -12.62
CA THR A 145 -0.68 -4.28 -11.72
C THR A 145 0.58 -3.54 -12.11
N THR A 146 1.33 -3.09 -11.11
CA THR A 146 2.61 -2.41 -11.34
C THR A 146 3.58 -2.79 -10.24
N PHE A 147 4.86 -2.90 -10.58
CA PHE A 147 5.93 -3.28 -9.68
C PHE A 147 6.95 -2.16 -9.58
N TRP A 148 7.30 -1.83 -8.35
CA TRP A 148 8.27 -0.78 -8.03
C TRP A 148 9.38 -1.36 -7.18
N GLN A 149 10.61 -1.07 -7.53
CA GLN A 149 11.78 -1.63 -6.86
C GLN A 149 12.64 -0.53 -6.25
N ALA A 150 13.06 -0.75 -5.02
CA ALA A 150 14.09 0.01 -4.34
C ALA A 150 15.35 -0.85 -4.24
N ASP A 151 16.43 -0.39 -4.83
CA ASP A 151 17.68 -1.16 -4.95
C ASP A 151 17.45 -2.57 -5.53
N ASP A 152 18.22 -3.55 -5.09
CA ASP A 152 18.07 -4.97 -5.48
C ASP A 152 17.55 -5.84 -4.32
N THR A 153 16.82 -5.23 -3.37
CA THR A 153 16.49 -5.91 -2.11
C THR A 153 15.02 -6.31 -2.03
N TYR A 154 14.09 -5.44 -2.39
CA TYR A 154 12.65 -5.67 -2.23
C TYR A 154 11.84 -4.86 -3.25
N GLN A 155 10.60 -5.30 -3.45
CA GLN A 155 9.65 -4.69 -4.37
C GLN A 155 8.34 -4.32 -3.69
N ILE A 156 7.68 -3.31 -4.24
CA ILE A 156 6.26 -3.05 -4.07
C ILE A 156 5.51 -3.63 -5.27
N MET A 157 4.44 -4.36 -4.99
CA MET A 157 3.41 -4.71 -5.95
C MET A 157 2.15 -3.92 -5.61
N LEU A 158 1.69 -3.12 -6.56
CA LEU A 158 0.44 -2.38 -6.47
C LEU A 158 -0.56 -2.93 -7.48
N ILE A 159 -1.75 -3.25 -7.01
CA ILE A 159 -2.85 -3.75 -7.85
C ILE A 159 -4.06 -2.84 -7.65
N LEU A 160 -4.70 -2.45 -8.74
CA LEU A 160 -6.01 -1.81 -8.76
C LEU A 160 -6.94 -2.62 -9.64
N HIS A 161 -8.07 -3.05 -9.11
CA HIS A 161 -9.05 -3.80 -9.88
C HIS A 161 -10.48 -3.47 -9.46
N ARG A 162 -11.42 -3.66 -10.40
CA ARG A 162 -12.84 -3.57 -10.13
C ARG A 162 -13.27 -4.70 -9.21
N PHE A 163 -14.09 -4.39 -8.22
CA PHE A 163 -14.59 -5.31 -7.21
C PHE A 163 -16.13 -5.36 -7.29
N LYS A 164 -16.70 -6.56 -7.30
CA LYS A 164 -18.14 -6.74 -7.15
C LYS A 164 -18.50 -6.60 -5.67
N ASP A 165 -19.09 -5.46 -5.31
CA ASP A 165 -19.56 -5.22 -3.95
C ASP A 165 -21.05 -5.56 -3.85
N ASP A 166 -21.37 -6.65 -3.16
CA ASP A 166 -22.76 -7.08 -2.98
C ASP A 166 -23.59 -6.09 -2.13
N ARG A 167 -22.95 -5.19 -1.39
CA ARG A 167 -23.61 -4.09 -0.67
C ARG A 167 -24.00 -2.93 -1.57
N HIS A 168 -23.34 -2.80 -2.73
CA HIS A 168 -23.56 -1.75 -3.72
C HIS A 168 -23.57 -2.38 -5.14
N PRO A 169 -24.57 -3.25 -5.44
CA PRO A 169 -24.55 -4.07 -6.65
C PRO A 169 -24.62 -3.26 -7.95
N ASP A 170 -25.19 -2.07 -7.89
CA ASP A 170 -25.39 -1.19 -9.05
C ASP A 170 -24.24 -0.17 -9.22
N GLU A 171 -23.22 -0.20 -8.35
CA GLU A 171 -22.12 0.73 -8.39
C GLU A 171 -20.79 0.06 -8.78
N GLU A 172 -19.97 0.80 -9.53
CA GLU A 172 -18.60 0.38 -9.78
C GLU A 172 -17.76 0.64 -8.52
N ARG A 173 -17.24 -0.41 -7.93
CA ARG A 173 -16.35 -0.33 -6.76
C ARG A 173 -14.99 -0.94 -7.08
N TYR A 174 -13.95 -0.41 -6.43
CA TYR A 174 -12.56 -0.75 -6.68
C TYR A 174 -11.81 -1.08 -5.40
N LEU A 175 -10.91 -2.05 -5.50
CA LEU A 175 -9.97 -2.42 -4.45
C LEU A 175 -8.54 -2.14 -4.90
N ILE A 176 -7.80 -1.54 -4.00
CA ILE A 176 -6.35 -1.36 -4.10
C ILE A 176 -5.71 -2.42 -3.22
N SER A 177 -4.73 -3.15 -3.75
CA SER A 177 -3.87 -4.03 -2.96
C SER A 177 -2.43 -3.56 -3.10
N LEU A 178 -1.77 -3.40 -1.97
CA LEU A 178 -0.36 -3.04 -1.87
C LEU A 178 0.37 -4.15 -1.12
N SER A 179 1.46 -4.63 -1.68
CA SER A 179 2.33 -5.59 -1.01
C SER A 179 3.79 -5.12 -1.08
N ILE A 180 4.53 -5.34 -0.01
CA ILE A 180 5.98 -5.14 0.03
C ILE A 180 6.60 -6.48 0.43
N GLY A 181 7.59 -6.93 -0.32
CA GLY A 181 8.25 -8.20 -0.05
C GLY A 181 9.48 -8.39 -0.92
N ASN A 182 9.96 -9.63 -0.98
CA ASN A 182 11.06 -9.99 -1.86
C ASN A 182 10.72 -9.68 -3.31
N ILE A 183 11.74 -9.64 -4.16
CA ILE A 183 11.60 -9.42 -5.59
C ILE A 183 10.71 -10.51 -6.21
N TRP A 184 9.57 -10.12 -6.79
CA TRP A 184 8.65 -11.04 -7.49
C TRP A 184 8.96 -11.15 -8.98
N VAL A 185 9.34 -10.02 -9.60
CA VAL A 185 9.63 -9.95 -11.03
C VAL A 185 11.03 -9.35 -11.26
N PRO A 186 11.81 -9.90 -12.20
CA PRO A 186 13.11 -9.33 -12.54
C PRO A 186 12.93 -7.96 -13.19
N ARG A 187 13.92 -7.09 -13.06
CA ARG A 187 13.96 -5.83 -13.82
C ARG A 187 13.97 -6.13 -15.32
N GLU A 188 13.15 -5.39 -16.05
CA GLU A 188 13.17 -5.41 -17.49
C GLU A 188 14.55 -4.89 -17.97
N LYS A 189 15.19 -5.64 -18.89
CA LYS A 189 16.47 -5.20 -19.49
C LYS A 189 16.17 -4.23 -20.63
N ASP A 190 16.92 -3.16 -20.69
CA ASP A 190 16.91 -2.19 -21.81
C ASP A 190 17.20 -2.85 -23.16
#